data_180f826a0fb674af2548b2b2471ac3a7
#
_entry.id   180f826a0fb674af2548b2b2471ac3a7
#
_cell.length_a   1.000
_cell.length_b   1.000
_cell.length_c   1.000
_cell.angle_alpha   90.00
_cell.angle_beta   90.00
_cell.angle_gamma   90.00
#
_symmetry.space_group_name_H-M   'P 1'
#
loop_
_entity.id
_entity.type
_entity.pdbx_description
1 polymer ?
#
loop_
_entity_poly.entity_id
_entity_poly.type
_entity_poly.pdbx_seq_one_letter_code
_entity_poly.pdbx_strand_id
1 'polypeptide(L)'
;MVYRLVKLLSFVVCKFLFRIEIEGRDSFPPKNTPFIFASNHISYLDPVVLAVVSPYHLRWVAKKELFRNKLFALLIKSLGAFSIDREAADIGSLKKSLNILKKDPLVIFPQGGIADSYDKYKGGVGFLYKRTGAPIIVAKIYGSDHILPKELNHLRLGKIRVVLDRVSGINKQQSREEIATKVVDKIKSL
;
A
#
# COMPACT_ATOMS: atom_id res chain seq x y z
N MET A 1 8.94 -18.87 -1.13
CA MET A 1 10.39 -18.71 -0.89
C MET A 1 10.88 -17.33 -1.34
N VAL A 2 10.74 -16.94 -2.59
CA VAL A 2 11.21 -15.64 -3.15
C VAL A 2 10.74 -14.43 -2.34
N TYR A 3 9.44 -14.31 -2.03
CA TYR A 3 8.91 -13.20 -1.23
C TYR A 3 9.63 -13.03 0.11
N ARG A 4 9.86 -14.13 0.85
CA ARG A 4 10.54 -14.07 2.16
C ARG A 4 11.98 -13.61 2.04
N LEU A 5 12.69 -14.08 1.01
CA LEU A 5 14.08 -13.67 0.74
C LEU A 5 14.15 -12.19 0.38
N VAL A 6 13.33 -11.72 -0.56
CA VAL A 6 13.30 -10.31 -0.97
C VAL A 6 12.90 -9.43 0.20
N LYS A 7 11.92 -9.85 1.00
CA LYS A 7 11.52 -9.12 2.21
C LYS A 7 12.66 -9.03 3.23
N LEU A 8 13.42 -10.09 3.45
CA LEU A 8 14.58 -10.10 4.36
C LEU A 8 15.68 -9.16 3.85
N LEU A 9 16.03 -9.25 2.56
CA LEU A 9 17.01 -8.34 1.95
C LEU A 9 16.56 -6.89 2.05
N SER A 10 15.30 -6.62 1.73
CA SER A 10 14.72 -5.28 1.86
C SER A 10 14.73 -4.78 3.30
N PHE A 11 14.46 -5.66 4.28
CA PHE A 11 14.54 -5.32 5.70
C PHE A 11 15.95 -4.92 6.11
N VAL A 12 16.98 -5.69 5.69
CA VAL A 12 18.38 -5.37 5.94
C VAL A 12 18.73 -4.01 5.34
N VAL A 13 18.40 -3.78 4.07
CA VAL A 13 18.62 -2.50 3.39
C VAL A 13 17.91 -1.36 4.13
N CYS A 14 16.62 -1.50 4.42
CA CYS A 14 15.86 -0.46 5.10
C CYS A 14 16.40 -0.17 6.51
N LYS A 15 16.85 -1.18 7.23
CA LYS A 15 17.39 -1.02 8.59
C LYS A 15 18.74 -0.30 8.59
N PHE A 16 19.67 -0.70 7.71
CA PHE A 16 21.04 -0.21 7.74
C PHE A 16 21.25 1.06 6.89
N LEU A 17 20.62 1.15 5.72
CA LEU A 17 20.81 2.30 4.83
C LEU A 17 19.77 3.41 5.07
N PHE A 18 18.53 3.06 5.43
CA PHE A 18 17.44 4.03 5.53
C PHE A 18 16.93 4.24 6.96
N ARG A 19 17.60 3.65 7.97
CA ARG A 19 17.28 3.86 9.40
C ARG A 19 15.79 3.89 9.67
N ILE A 20 15.07 2.84 9.22
CA ILE A 20 13.62 2.79 9.29
C ILE A 20 13.11 2.77 10.74
N GLU A 21 12.22 3.70 11.06
CA GLU A 21 11.48 3.76 12.31
C GLU A 21 10.01 3.44 12.07
N ILE A 22 9.40 2.66 12.95
CA ILE A 22 8.03 2.18 12.77
C ILE A 22 7.28 2.36 14.09
N GLU A 23 6.18 3.11 14.03
CA GLU A 23 5.27 3.36 15.13
C GLU A 23 3.91 2.70 14.86
N GLY A 24 3.19 2.29 15.91
CA GLY A 24 1.82 1.77 15.81
C GLY A 24 1.71 0.34 15.24
N ARG A 25 2.71 -0.52 15.43
CA ARG A 25 2.69 -1.92 14.93
C ARG A 25 1.54 -2.77 15.47
N ASP A 26 1.00 -2.44 16.60
CA ASP A 26 -0.18 -3.03 17.25
C ASP A 26 -1.49 -2.75 16.49
N SER A 27 -1.45 -1.82 15.53
CA SER A 27 -2.57 -1.56 14.61
C SER A 27 -2.87 -2.72 13.67
N PHE A 28 -1.95 -3.66 13.44
CA PHE A 28 -2.22 -4.79 12.58
C PHE A 28 -3.23 -5.77 13.22
N PRO A 29 -4.17 -6.31 12.44
CA PRO A 29 -5.12 -7.29 12.93
C PRO A 29 -4.43 -8.63 13.25
N PRO A 30 -5.11 -9.58 13.95
CA PRO A 30 -4.59 -10.93 14.16
C PRO A 30 -4.24 -11.65 12.85
N LYS A 31 -3.38 -12.69 12.93
CA LYS A 31 -3.03 -13.52 11.76
C LYS A 31 -4.29 -14.06 11.10
N ASN A 32 -4.22 -14.23 9.77
CA ASN A 32 -5.31 -14.72 8.92
C ASN A 32 -6.56 -13.82 8.85
N THR A 33 -6.45 -12.57 9.29
CA THR A 33 -7.48 -11.55 9.06
C THR A 33 -7.12 -10.75 7.82
N PRO A 34 -7.86 -10.83 6.72
CA PRO A 34 -7.67 -9.96 5.57
C PRO A 34 -7.98 -8.52 5.95
N PHE A 35 -7.23 -7.57 5.42
CA PHE A 35 -7.42 -6.15 5.68
C PHE A 35 -7.03 -5.30 4.48
N ILE A 36 -7.55 -4.09 4.43
CA ILE A 36 -7.13 -3.06 3.49
C ILE A 36 -5.99 -2.28 4.14
N PHE A 37 -4.85 -2.21 3.46
CA PHE A 37 -3.71 -1.43 3.92
C PHE A 37 -3.59 -0.18 3.05
N ALA A 38 -4.03 0.96 3.55
CA ALA A 38 -4.01 2.23 2.80
C ALA A 38 -2.82 3.09 3.24
N SER A 39 -2.10 3.68 2.29
CA SER A 39 -0.94 4.53 2.57
C SER A 39 -0.83 5.69 1.58
N ASN A 40 -0.10 6.74 1.97
CA ASN A 40 0.42 7.71 1.01
C ASN A 40 1.39 7.05 0.03
N HIS A 41 1.57 7.70 -1.13
CA HIS A 41 2.48 7.21 -2.16
C HIS A 41 3.28 8.38 -2.72
N ILE A 42 4.48 8.56 -2.20
CA ILE A 42 5.39 9.68 -2.48
C ILE A 42 6.69 9.22 -3.15
N SER A 43 6.96 7.89 -3.18
CA SER A 43 8.19 7.33 -3.74
C SER A 43 7.96 5.94 -4.35
N TYR A 44 8.81 5.56 -5.29
CA TYR A 44 8.90 4.17 -5.77
C TYR A 44 9.34 3.18 -4.68
N LEU A 45 9.90 3.65 -3.56
CA LEU A 45 10.28 2.82 -2.41
C LEU A 45 9.09 2.42 -1.54
N ASP A 46 7.97 3.13 -1.58
CA ASP A 46 6.86 2.90 -0.64
C ASP A 46 6.35 1.46 -0.61
N PRO A 47 6.20 0.75 -1.74
CA PRO A 47 5.83 -0.66 -1.70
C PRO A 47 6.83 -1.52 -0.92
N VAL A 48 8.13 -1.27 -1.08
CA VAL A 48 9.19 -1.99 -0.36
C VAL A 48 9.12 -1.68 1.13
N VAL A 49 8.96 -0.41 1.48
CA VAL A 49 8.81 0.05 2.87
C VAL A 49 7.62 -0.64 3.54
N LEU A 50 6.44 -0.61 2.91
CA LEU A 50 5.25 -1.27 3.47
C LEU A 50 5.41 -2.80 3.58
N ALA A 51 6.10 -3.45 2.63
CA ALA A 51 6.40 -4.88 2.72
C ALA A 51 7.30 -5.21 3.90
N VAL A 52 8.26 -4.34 4.23
CA VAL A 52 9.15 -4.46 5.40
C VAL A 52 8.39 -4.23 6.70
N VAL A 53 7.52 -3.22 6.73
CA VAL A 53 6.74 -2.82 7.91
C VAL A 53 5.71 -3.88 8.29
N SER A 54 5.03 -4.46 7.31
CA SER A 54 3.96 -5.43 7.53
C SER A 54 4.49 -6.80 7.96
N PRO A 55 3.92 -7.44 8.99
CA PRO A 55 4.21 -8.83 9.32
C PRO A 55 3.61 -9.84 8.32
N TYR A 56 2.73 -9.37 7.43
CA TYR A 56 1.95 -10.21 6.50
C TYR A 56 2.51 -10.19 5.09
N HIS A 57 2.12 -11.19 4.29
CA HIS A 57 2.33 -11.18 2.85
C HIS A 57 1.28 -10.29 2.20
N LEU A 58 1.70 -9.13 1.73
CA LEU A 58 0.82 -8.13 1.12
C LEU A 58 0.55 -8.45 -0.35
N ARG A 59 -0.64 -8.08 -0.82
CA ARG A 59 -0.99 -8.06 -2.24
C ARG A 59 -1.03 -6.63 -2.75
N TRP A 60 -0.58 -6.43 -3.97
CA TRP A 60 -0.33 -5.10 -4.52
C TRP A 60 -1.09 -4.88 -5.82
N VAL A 61 -1.69 -3.72 -5.92
CA VAL A 61 -2.23 -3.21 -7.18
C VAL A 61 -1.13 -2.46 -7.92
N ALA A 62 -0.74 -2.92 -9.10
CA ALA A 62 0.32 -2.32 -9.90
C ALA A 62 -0.16 -1.95 -11.30
N LYS A 63 0.45 -0.92 -11.89
CA LYS A 63 0.16 -0.48 -13.26
C LYS A 63 0.47 -1.58 -14.26
N LYS A 64 -0.36 -1.72 -15.31
CA LYS A 64 -0.20 -2.70 -16.39
C LYS A 64 1.16 -2.57 -17.11
N GLU A 65 1.66 -1.35 -17.25
CA GLU A 65 2.94 -1.05 -17.89
C GLU A 65 4.12 -1.71 -17.20
N LEU A 66 4.07 -1.89 -15.86
CA LEU A 66 5.12 -2.56 -15.10
C LEU A 66 5.26 -4.05 -15.46
N PHE A 67 4.26 -4.63 -16.11
CA PHE A 67 4.26 -6.03 -16.54
C PHE A 67 4.75 -6.23 -17.99
N ARG A 68 5.14 -5.17 -18.70
CA ARG A 68 5.67 -5.26 -20.07
C ARG A 68 7.02 -6.00 -20.13
N ASN A 69 7.92 -5.69 -19.19
CA ASN A 69 9.17 -6.44 -19.07
C ASN A 69 8.89 -7.76 -18.37
N LYS A 70 9.15 -8.89 -19.08
CA LYS A 70 8.82 -10.24 -18.60
C LYS A 70 9.54 -10.61 -17.30
N LEU A 71 10.84 -10.27 -17.17
CA LEU A 71 11.63 -10.57 -15.97
C LEU A 71 11.13 -9.76 -14.78
N PHE A 72 10.91 -8.47 -14.97
CA PHE A 72 10.36 -7.60 -13.93
C PHE A 72 8.94 -8.02 -13.55
N ALA A 73 8.11 -8.39 -14.51
CA ALA A 73 6.78 -8.92 -14.28
C ALA A 73 6.79 -10.20 -13.44
N LEU A 74 7.74 -11.11 -13.70
CA LEU A 74 7.90 -12.33 -12.90
C LEU A 74 8.26 -11.99 -11.44
N LEU A 75 9.20 -11.05 -11.25
CA LEU A 75 9.60 -10.59 -9.93
C LEU A 75 8.43 -9.98 -9.16
N ILE A 76 7.74 -8.96 -9.71
CA ILE A 76 6.66 -8.28 -9.00
C ILE A 76 5.44 -9.20 -8.75
N LYS A 77 5.15 -10.14 -9.67
CA LYS A 77 4.14 -11.18 -9.45
C LYS A 77 4.52 -12.08 -8.28
N SER A 78 5.78 -12.51 -8.17
CA SER A 78 6.27 -13.33 -7.06
C SER A 78 6.19 -12.57 -5.71
N LEU A 79 6.21 -11.24 -5.76
CA LEU A 79 6.00 -10.36 -4.61
C LEU A 79 4.53 -10.07 -4.30
N GLY A 80 3.60 -10.71 -5.02
CA GLY A 80 2.18 -10.57 -4.80
C GLY A 80 1.49 -9.45 -5.58
N ALA A 81 2.19 -8.81 -6.52
CA ALA A 81 1.61 -7.79 -7.36
C ALA A 81 0.71 -8.37 -8.47
N PHE A 82 -0.36 -7.66 -8.77
CA PHE A 82 -1.21 -7.93 -9.93
C PHE A 82 -1.51 -6.64 -10.69
N SER A 83 -1.69 -6.80 -12.00
CA SER A 83 -1.97 -5.65 -12.86
C SER A 83 -3.41 -5.21 -12.76
N ILE A 84 -3.60 -3.89 -12.84
CA ILE A 84 -4.89 -3.28 -13.17
C ILE A 84 -4.72 -2.30 -14.32
N ASP A 85 -5.77 -2.20 -15.13
CA ASP A 85 -5.90 -1.12 -16.09
C ASP A 85 -6.55 0.07 -15.36
N ARG A 86 -5.83 1.18 -15.25
CA ARG A 86 -6.29 2.36 -14.49
C ARG A 86 -7.16 3.30 -15.33
N GLU A 87 -7.09 3.18 -16.64
CA GLU A 87 -7.81 4.01 -17.60
C GLU A 87 -9.22 3.47 -17.86
N ALA A 88 -9.34 2.16 -17.97
CA ALA A 88 -10.65 1.53 -17.88
C ALA A 88 -11.01 1.41 -16.40
N ALA A 89 -12.19 1.89 -16.00
CA ALA A 89 -12.79 1.56 -14.69
C ALA A 89 -13.02 0.04 -14.65
N ASP A 90 -11.92 -0.71 -14.51
CA ASP A 90 -11.83 -2.14 -14.80
C ASP A 90 -12.56 -2.93 -13.71
N ILE A 91 -13.80 -3.31 -14.03
CA ILE A 91 -14.61 -4.21 -13.21
C ILE A 91 -13.82 -5.49 -12.86
N GLY A 92 -12.95 -5.96 -13.75
CA GLY A 92 -12.08 -7.11 -13.52
C GLY A 92 -11.09 -6.88 -12.35
N SER A 93 -10.49 -5.71 -12.29
CA SER A 93 -9.58 -5.31 -11.22
C SER A 93 -10.28 -5.20 -9.87
N LEU A 94 -11.49 -4.64 -9.86
CA LEU A 94 -12.31 -4.58 -8.64
C LEU A 94 -12.70 -5.98 -8.16
N LYS A 95 -13.17 -6.85 -9.06
CA LYS A 95 -13.48 -8.26 -8.74
C LYS A 95 -12.26 -8.99 -8.19
N LYS A 96 -11.08 -8.79 -8.79
CA LYS A 96 -9.83 -9.39 -8.34
C LYS A 96 -9.44 -8.90 -6.94
N SER A 97 -9.56 -7.60 -6.68
CA SER A 97 -9.30 -7.00 -5.37
C SER A 97 -10.25 -7.57 -4.30
N LEU A 98 -11.53 -7.70 -4.61
CA LEU A 98 -12.51 -8.34 -3.71
C LEU A 98 -12.17 -9.80 -3.42
N ASN A 99 -11.74 -10.57 -4.42
CA ASN A 99 -11.33 -11.96 -4.23
C ASN A 99 -10.07 -12.09 -3.37
N ILE A 100 -9.11 -11.18 -3.51
CA ILE A 100 -7.91 -11.13 -2.68
C ILE A 100 -8.29 -10.86 -1.23
N LEU A 101 -9.15 -9.88 -0.97
CA LEU A 101 -9.60 -9.51 0.37
C LEU A 101 -10.44 -10.59 1.09
N LYS A 102 -10.72 -11.72 0.44
CA LYS A 102 -11.28 -12.90 1.13
C LYS A 102 -10.24 -13.67 1.95
N LYS A 103 -8.94 -13.53 1.63
CA LYS A 103 -7.87 -14.37 2.20
C LYS A 103 -6.61 -13.59 2.58
N ASP A 104 -6.30 -12.53 1.85
CA ASP A 104 -5.02 -11.82 1.94
C ASP A 104 -5.25 -10.32 2.17
N PRO A 105 -4.31 -9.62 2.82
CA PRO A 105 -4.32 -8.17 2.89
C PRO A 105 -3.98 -7.54 1.53
N LEU A 106 -4.68 -6.45 1.22
CA LEU A 106 -4.54 -5.71 -0.02
C LEU A 106 -4.05 -4.29 0.24
N VAL A 107 -2.95 -3.90 -0.40
CA VAL A 107 -2.42 -2.53 -0.34
C VAL A 107 -3.10 -1.65 -1.38
N ILE A 108 -3.47 -0.46 -0.95
CA ILE A 108 -4.04 0.57 -1.79
C ILE A 108 -3.36 1.91 -1.49
N PHE A 109 -3.01 2.61 -2.55
CA PHE A 109 -2.62 4.01 -2.48
C PHE A 109 -3.80 4.86 -2.94
N PRO A 110 -4.53 5.57 -2.04
CA PRO A 110 -5.74 6.32 -2.40
C PRO A 110 -5.51 7.36 -3.50
N GLN A 111 -4.33 7.97 -3.53
CA GLN A 111 -3.93 8.93 -4.57
C GLN A 111 -3.92 8.33 -5.99
N GLY A 112 -3.80 7.00 -6.09
CA GLY A 112 -3.78 6.28 -7.37
C GLY A 112 -2.45 6.37 -8.13
N GLY A 113 -1.43 7.00 -7.59
CA GLY A 113 -0.07 7.14 -8.13
C GLY A 113 0.80 7.90 -7.17
N ILE A 114 2.10 8.05 -7.51
CA ILE A 114 3.02 8.87 -6.75
C ILE A 114 2.60 10.33 -6.91
N ALA A 115 2.27 10.99 -5.80
CA ALA A 115 1.82 12.37 -5.76
C ALA A 115 2.17 13.03 -4.43
N ASP A 116 2.53 14.30 -4.50
CA ASP A 116 2.94 15.10 -3.34
C ASP A 116 1.75 15.64 -2.55
N SER A 117 0.53 15.58 -3.11
CA SER A 117 -0.69 16.06 -2.48
C SER A 117 -1.81 15.02 -2.46
N TYR A 118 -2.79 15.24 -1.59
CA TYR A 118 -4.00 14.44 -1.48
C TYR A 118 -5.23 15.14 -2.11
N ASP A 119 -5.02 16.12 -2.97
CA ASP A 119 -6.12 16.90 -3.57
C ASP A 119 -7.00 16.04 -4.47
N LYS A 120 -6.43 14.97 -5.01
CA LYS A 120 -7.17 13.98 -5.79
C LYS A 120 -6.95 12.58 -5.21
N TYR A 121 -8.02 11.95 -4.78
CA TYR A 121 -8.00 10.54 -4.36
C TYR A 121 -9.19 9.78 -4.94
N LYS A 122 -9.04 8.47 -5.06
CA LYS A 122 -10.04 7.59 -5.66
C LYS A 122 -10.85 6.88 -4.59
N GLY A 123 -12.16 6.78 -4.78
CA GLY A 123 -13.09 6.10 -3.88
C GLY A 123 -12.92 4.57 -3.77
N GLY A 124 -11.83 4.01 -4.31
CA GLY A 124 -11.60 2.56 -4.34
C GLY A 124 -11.52 1.92 -2.97
N VAL A 125 -10.91 2.58 -2.00
CA VAL A 125 -10.83 2.09 -0.60
C VAL A 125 -12.21 1.99 0.03
N GLY A 126 -13.07 3.00 -0.17
CA GLY A 126 -14.44 3.01 0.32
C GLY A 126 -15.31 1.93 -0.34
N PHE A 127 -15.15 1.73 -1.66
CA PHE A 127 -15.83 0.66 -2.37
C PHE A 127 -15.47 -0.72 -1.78
N LEU A 128 -14.18 -1.00 -1.58
CA LEU A 128 -13.73 -2.29 -1.05
C LEU A 128 -14.22 -2.51 0.38
N TYR A 129 -14.17 -1.48 1.23
CA TYR A 129 -14.70 -1.58 2.58
C TYR A 129 -16.21 -1.88 2.59
N LYS A 130 -17.00 -1.18 1.81
CA LYS A 130 -18.46 -1.43 1.72
C LYS A 130 -18.79 -2.86 1.32
N ARG A 131 -18.01 -3.44 0.40
CA ARG A 131 -18.21 -4.80 -0.12
C ARG A 131 -17.72 -5.90 0.82
N THR A 132 -16.65 -5.65 1.57
CA THR A 132 -16.01 -6.70 2.38
C THR A 132 -16.19 -6.52 3.88
N GLY A 133 -16.28 -5.29 4.37
CA GLY A 133 -16.18 -4.98 5.80
C GLY A 133 -14.78 -5.22 6.38
N ALA A 134 -13.77 -5.46 5.53
CA ALA A 134 -12.40 -5.71 5.97
C ALA A 134 -11.86 -4.50 6.74
N PRO A 135 -11.19 -4.69 7.89
CA PRO A 135 -10.61 -3.59 8.64
C PRO A 135 -9.62 -2.80 7.77
N ILE A 136 -9.55 -1.49 8.00
CA ILE A 136 -8.63 -0.62 7.29
C ILE A 136 -7.52 -0.21 8.23
N ILE A 137 -6.28 -0.57 7.87
CA ILE A 137 -5.06 -0.08 8.49
C ILE A 137 -4.51 1.01 7.60
N VAL A 138 -4.10 2.11 8.19
CA VAL A 138 -3.45 3.21 7.46
C VAL A 138 -1.99 3.30 7.83
N ALA A 139 -1.19 3.74 6.87
CA ALA A 139 0.21 4.08 7.07
C ALA A 139 0.49 5.46 6.49
N LYS A 140 1.32 6.23 7.19
CA LYS A 140 1.95 7.43 6.63
C LYS A 140 3.45 7.22 6.60
N ILE A 141 4.00 7.31 5.40
CA ILE A 141 5.43 7.16 5.12
C ILE A 141 6.02 8.56 4.98
N TYR A 142 7.15 8.78 5.64
CA TYR A 142 7.95 9.99 5.56
C TYR A 142 9.36 9.68 5.12
N GLY A 143 9.94 10.54 4.31
CA GLY A 143 11.35 10.52 3.92
C GLY A 143 11.71 9.57 2.78
N SER A 144 10.77 8.74 2.29
CA SER A 144 11.03 7.87 1.14
C SER A 144 11.24 8.65 -0.16
N ASP A 145 10.58 9.80 -0.31
CA ASP A 145 10.73 10.77 -1.39
C ASP A 145 12.13 11.40 -1.43
N HIS A 146 12.74 11.66 -0.27
CA HIS A 146 14.11 12.17 -0.19
C HIS A 146 15.15 11.11 -0.58
N ILE A 147 14.86 9.83 -0.30
CA ILE A 147 15.77 8.70 -0.60
C ILE A 147 15.68 8.31 -2.07
N LEU A 148 14.49 8.20 -2.63
CA LEU A 148 14.26 7.95 -4.05
C LEU A 148 13.16 8.87 -4.57
N PRO A 149 13.49 10.13 -4.89
CA PRO A 149 12.57 11.05 -5.55
C PRO A 149 12.07 10.47 -6.88
N LYS A 150 10.90 10.93 -7.31
CA LYS A 150 10.26 10.48 -8.55
C LYS A 150 11.12 10.76 -9.79
N GLU A 151 11.90 11.83 -9.76
CA GLU A 151 12.73 12.32 -10.86
C GLU A 151 14.15 11.73 -10.85
N LEU A 152 14.57 11.04 -9.78
CA LEU A 152 15.93 10.52 -9.64
C LEU A 152 15.99 9.01 -9.88
N ASN A 153 17.09 8.61 -10.52
CA ASN A 153 17.39 7.19 -10.80
C ASN A 153 18.40 6.56 -9.83
N HIS A 154 18.78 7.28 -8.76
CA HIS A 154 19.73 6.78 -7.77
C HIS A 154 19.20 6.94 -6.35
N LEU A 155 19.55 6.00 -5.49
CA LEU A 155 19.20 6.01 -4.07
C LEU A 155 20.12 6.96 -3.30
N ARG A 156 19.53 7.67 -2.34
CA ARG A 156 20.26 8.45 -1.34
C ARG A 156 20.16 7.76 0.02
N LEU A 157 21.12 8.02 0.89
CA LEU A 157 21.00 7.65 2.30
C LEU A 157 20.02 8.58 2.99
N GLY A 158 19.27 8.05 3.95
CA GLY A 158 18.28 8.87 4.65
C GLY A 158 17.57 8.10 5.76
N LYS A 159 16.55 8.74 6.34
CA LYS A 159 15.72 8.18 7.38
C LYS A 159 14.30 8.02 6.84
N ILE A 160 13.71 6.86 7.08
CA ILE A 160 12.29 6.59 6.80
C ILE A 160 11.57 6.44 8.14
N ARG A 161 10.47 7.16 8.31
CA ARG A 161 9.55 6.97 9.43
C ARG A 161 8.21 6.50 8.88
N VAL A 162 7.64 5.47 9.50
CA VAL A 162 6.31 4.96 9.16
C VAL A 162 5.45 4.95 10.40
N VAL A 163 4.34 5.66 10.33
CA VAL A 163 3.33 5.69 11.40
C VAL A 163 2.11 4.91 10.94
N LEU A 164 1.66 3.99 11.78
CA LEU A 164 0.54 3.09 11.51
C LEU A 164 -0.62 3.39 12.46
N ASP A 165 -1.84 3.29 11.97
CA ASP A 165 -3.03 3.32 12.81
C ASP A 165 -4.21 2.59 12.15
N ARG A 166 -5.28 2.38 12.91
CA ARG A 166 -6.55 1.83 12.40
C ARG A 166 -7.54 2.94 12.10
N VAL A 167 -8.32 2.74 11.05
CA VAL A 167 -9.47 3.60 10.79
C VAL A 167 -10.65 3.14 11.62
N SER A 168 -11.18 4.04 12.44
CA SER A 168 -12.39 3.85 13.26
C SER A 168 -13.51 4.77 12.79
N GLY A 169 -14.72 4.58 13.32
CA GLY A 169 -15.86 5.44 13.03
C GLY A 169 -16.37 5.37 11.58
N ILE A 170 -16.09 4.26 10.87
CA ILE A 170 -16.65 3.95 9.55
C ILE A 170 -17.62 2.77 9.62
N ASN A 171 -18.65 2.82 8.78
CA ASN A 171 -19.63 1.74 8.65
C ASN A 171 -20.10 1.61 7.20
N LYS A 172 -20.81 0.51 6.89
CA LYS A 172 -21.25 0.20 5.51
C LYS A 172 -22.41 1.08 5.00
N GLN A 173 -23.10 1.83 5.87
CA GLN A 173 -24.17 2.75 5.51
C GLN A 173 -23.62 4.05 4.88
N GLN A 174 -22.43 4.45 5.25
CA GLN A 174 -21.76 5.61 4.67
C GLN A 174 -21.50 5.43 3.17
N SER A 175 -21.44 6.54 2.43
CA SER A 175 -21.04 6.52 1.02
C SER A 175 -19.58 6.05 0.88
N ARG A 176 -19.21 5.56 -0.30
CA ARG A 176 -17.83 5.18 -0.58
C ARG A 176 -16.87 6.37 -0.52
N GLU A 177 -17.38 7.55 -0.85
CA GLU A 177 -16.68 8.82 -0.82
C GLU A 177 -16.38 9.25 0.62
N GLU A 178 -17.39 9.23 1.50
CA GLU A 178 -17.20 9.53 2.93
C GLU A 178 -16.18 8.61 3.60
N ILE A 179 -16.22 7.32 3.30
CA ILE A 179 -15.24 6.36 3.83
C ILE A 179 -13.84 6.69 3.29
N ALA A 180 -13.71 6.97 1.98
CA ALA A 180 -12.43 7.32 1.38
C ALA A 180 -11.86 8.61 1.98
N THR A 181 -12.70 9.62 2.20
CA THR A 181 -12.33 10.87 2.87
C THR A 181 -11.77 10.59 4.27
N LYS A 182 -12.51 9.85 5.10
CA LYS A 182 -12.05 9.48 6.45
C LYS A 182 -10.72 8.73 6.45
N VAL A 183 -10.51 7.84 5.48
CA VAL A 183 -9.22 7.13 5.32
C VAL A 183 -8.10 8.10 4.98
N VAL A 184 -8.32 9.00 4.03
CA VAL A 184 -7.32 10.00 3.62
C VAL A 184 -7.03 10.99 4.75
N ASP A 185 -8.05 11.48 5.44
CA ASP A 185 -7.89 12.39 6.58
C ASP A 185 -7.12 11.71 7.72
N LYS A 186 -7.38 10.43 7.95
CA LYS A 186 -6.63 9.65 8.95
C LYS A 186 -5.15 9.52 8.54
N ILE A 187 -4.83 9.27 7.26
CA ILE A 187 -3.45 9.26 6.78
C ILE A 187 -2.80 10.66 6.94
N LYS A 188 -3.54 11.73 6.65
CA LYS A 188 -3.02 13.10 6.80
C LYS A 188 -2.69 13.43 8.25
N SER A 189 -3.51 12.97 9.20
CA SER A 189 -3.40 13.28 10.63
C SER A 189 -2.26 12.53 11.34
N LEU A 190 -1.68 11.47 10.73
CA LEU A 190 -0.51 10.78 11.24
C LEU A 190 0.76 11.58 10.95
#